data_f6249fd9c533349bf565e95102635a87
#
_entry.id   f6249fd9c533349bf565e95102635a87
#
_cell.length_a   1.000
_cell.length_b   1.000
_cell.length_c   1.000
_cell.angle_alpha   90.00
_cell.angle_beta   90.00
_cell.angle_gamma   90.00
#
_symmetry.space_group_name_H-M   'P 1'
#
loop_
_entity.id
_entity.type
_entity.pdbx_description
1 polymer ?
#
loop_
_entity_poly.entity_id
_entity_poly.type
_entity_poly.pdbx_seq_one_letter_code
_entity_poly.pdbx_strand_id
1 'polypeptide(L)'
;VNNAGVSSFCALDDEAYDDIWARALSVMLTAQQRMVRAALPHLRQSDAARIVNIASTEGLGATPGDTPYVAAKTGVTGLTRGLAVDLGPEGITVNCICPGPIRTAMTDKVPEEHKVIFAKRRTALKRYGEPEEVAHITLSLVLPAASYITGAVIPVDGGLMARNA
;
A
#
# COMPACT_ATOMS: atom_id res chain seq x y z
N VAL A 1 0.96 -4.66 10.87
CA VAL A 1 1.21 -3.92 9.62
C VAL A 1 1.64 -4.90 8.54
N ASN A 2 0.93 -4.93 7.42
CA ASN A 2 1.24 -5.74 6.25
C ASN A 2 1.99 -4.87 5.23
N ASN A 3 3.32 -4.91 5.25
CA ASN A 3 4.18 -4.02 4.46
C ASN A 3 4.96 -4.73 3.34
N ALA A 4 5.06 -6.05 3.35
CA ALA A 4 5.87 -6.78 2.37
C ALA A 4 5.48 -6.44 0.93
N GLY A 5 6.46 -6.15 0.08
CA GLY A 5 6.24 -5.78 -1.30
C GLY A 5 7.46 -6.05 -2.17
N VAL A 6 7.21 -6.23 -3.45
CA VAL A 6 8.23 -6.45 -4.48
C VAL A 6 7.92 -5.60 -5.70
N SER A 7 8.93 -5.20 -6.46
CA SER A 7 8.76 -4.61 -7.78
C SER A 7 8.37 -5.71 -8.78
N SER A 8 7.46 -5.39 -9.71
CA SER A 8 6.97 -6.35 -10.70
C SER A 8 6.77 -5.73 -12.10
N PHE A 9 7.59 -4.74 -12.45
CA PHE A 9 7.60 -4.17 -13.80
C PHE A 9 7.85 -5.26 -14.84
N CYS A 10 6.92 -5.36 -15.79
CA CYS A 10 6.97 -6.35 -16.85
C CYS A 10 6.08 -5.92 -18.02
N ALA A 11 6.56 -6.06 -19.24
CA ALA A 11 5.74 -5.88 -20.43
C ALA A 11 4.67 -6.99 -20.51
N LEU A 12 3.50 -6.66 -21.06
CA LEU A 12 2.38 -7.63 -21.11
C LEU A 12 2.68 -8.86 -22.01
N ASP A 13 3.57 -8.69 -22.97
CA ASP A 13 4.01 -9.71 -23.92
C ASP A 13 5.36 -10.37 -23.53
N ASP A 14 5.86 -10.12 -22.32
CA ASP A 14 7.07 -10.76 -21.80
C ASP A 14 6.81 -12.22 -21.46
N GLU A 15 7.72 -13.11 -21.81
CA GLU A 15 7.60 -14.56 -21.53
C GLU A 15 7.51 -14.86 -20.02
N ALA A 16 8.08 -14.04 -19.17
CA ALA A 16 8.05 -14.18 -17.71
C ALA A 16 6.79 -13.56 -17.07
N TYR A 17 5.87 -13.00 -17.85
CA TYR A 17 4.74 -12.23 -17.32
C TYR A 17 3.90 -13.01 -16.29
N ASP A 18 3.54 -14.25 -16.60
CA ASP A 18 2.69 -15.07 -15.73
C ASP A 18 3.38 -15.40 -14.39
N ASP A 19 4.68 -15.65 -14.41
CA ASP A 19 5.47 -15.88 -13.19
C ASP A 19 5.58 -14.62 -12.33
N ILE A 20 5.81 -13.46 -12.97
CA ILE A 20 5.85 -12.16 -12.30
C ILE A 20 4.48 -11.83 -11.70
N TRP A 21 3.41 -12.05 -12.45
CA TRP A 21 2.03 -11.90 -12.00
C TRP A 21 1.74 -12.77 -10.77
N ALA A 22 2.02 -14.06 -10.85
CA ALA A 22 1.79 -15.00 -9.74
C ALA A 22 2.57 -14.60 -8.50
N ARG A 23 3.84 -14.18 -8.65
CA ARG A 23 4.68 -13.69 -7.54
C ARG A 23 4.13 -12.40 -6.95
N ALA A 24 3.74 -11.43 -7.77
CA ALA A 24 3.19 -10.15 -7.32
C ALA A 24 1.94 -10.37 -6.45
N LEU A 25 0.97 -11.15 -6.93
CA LEU A 25 -0.24 -11.47 -6.18
C LEU A 25 0.07 -12.29 -4.92
N SER A 26 0.98 -13.26 -4.99
CA SER A 26 1.33 -14.10 -3.84
C SER A 26 1.91 -13.27 -2.70
N VAL A 27 2.90 -12.40 -3.00
CA VAL A 27 3.62 -11.62 -1.98
C VAL A 27 2.81 -10.42 -1.50
N MET A 28 2.16 -9.69 -2.42
CA MET A 28 1.59 -8.38 -2.07
C MET A 28 0.10 -8.43 -1.73
N LEU A 29 -0.63 -9.47 -2.11
CA LEU A 29 -2.06 -9.60 -1.80
C LEU A 29 -2.34 -10.85 -0.98
N THR A 30 -2.02 -12.03 -1.49
CA THR A 30 -2.36 -13.30 -0.82
C THR A 30 -1.67 -13.43 0.54
N ALA A 31 -0.40 -13.00 0.66
CA ALA A 31 0.30 -13.03 1.94
C ALA A 31 -0.38 -12.17 2.99
N GLN A 32 -0.89 -10.98 2.65
CA GLN A 32 -1.58 -10.11 3.59
C GLN A 32 -2.85 -10.77 4.15
N GLN A 33 -3.66 -11.36 3.27
CA GLN A 33 -4.85 -12.12 3.67
C GLN A 33 -4.48 -13.29 4.60
N ARG A 34 -3.42 -14.05 4.27
CA ARG A 34 -2.93 -15.17 5.10
C ARG A 34 -2.45 -14.70 6.47
N MET A 35 -1.70 -13.59 6.52
CA MET A 35 -1.22 -13.01 7.78
C MET A 35 -2.37 -12.56 8.69
N VAL A 36 -3.39 -11.89 8.12
CA VAL A 36 -4.58 -11.51 8.90
C VAL A 36 -5.29 -12.73 9.45
N ARG A 37 -5.52 -13.78 8.64
CA ARG A 37 -6.14 -15.03 9.11
C ARG A 37 -5.35 -15.71 10.22
N ALA A 38 -4.03 -15.77 10.09
CA ALA A 38 -3.17 -16.37 11.11
C ALA A 38 -3.15 -15.56 12.41
N ALA A 39 -3.18 -14.22 12.31
CA ALA A 39 -3.18 -13.33 13.47
C ALA A 39 -4.56 -13.20 14.16
N LEU A 40 -5.65 -13.57 13.49
CA LEU A 40 -7.01 -13.31 13.96
C LEU A 40 -7.30 -13.81 15.38
N PRO A 41 -6.90 -15.02 15.80
CA PRO A 41 -7.12 -15.47 17.19
C PRO A 41 -6.45 -14.58 18.24
N HIS A 42 -5.32 -13.96 17.89
CA HIS A 42 -4.58 -13.04 18.76
C HIS A 42 -5.18 -11.62 18.72
N LEU A 43 -5.62 -11.17 17.55
CA LEU A 43 -6.31 -9.88 17.42
C LEU A 43 -7.58 -9.83 18.24
N ARG A 44 -8.33 -10.94 18.32
CA ARG A 44 -9.55 -11.08 19.14
C ARG A 44 -9.30 -11.00 20.64
N GLN A 45 -8.07 -11.19 21.08
CA GLN A 45 -7.68 -11.08 22.49
C GLN A 45 -7.22 -9.68 22.88
N SER A 46 -7.13 -8.75 21.92
CA SER A 46 -6.66 -7.39 22.15
C SER A 46 -7.80 -6.42 22.27
N ASP A 47 -7.79 -5.58 23.30
CA ASP A 47 -8.76 -4.50 23.50
C ASP A 47 -8.63 -3.36 22.47
N ALA A 48 -7.55 -3.37 21.67
CA ALA A 48 -7.25 -2.33 20.70
C ALA A 48 -6.63 -2.89 19.40
N ALA A 49 -7.25 -3.93 18.86
CA ALA A 49 -6.76 -4.58 17.63
C ALA A 49 -6.84 -3.65 16.41
N ARG A 50 -5.74 -3.54 15.68
CA ARG A 50 -5.58 -2.67 14.51
C ARG A 50 -4.82 -3.40 13.41
N ILE A 51 -5.29 -3.27 12.17
CA ILE A 51 -4.62 -3.78 10.97
C ILE A 51 -4.36 -2.60 10.04
N VAL A 52 -3.11 -2.47 9.57
CA VAL A 52 -2.74 -1.50 8.54
C VAL A 52 -2.10 -2.24 7.38
N ASN A 53 -2.70 -2.12 6.21
CA ASN A 53 -2.19 -2.68 4.96
C ASN A 53 -1.46 -1.58 4.17
N ILE A 54 -0.28 -1.88 3.64
CA ILE A 54 0.46 -0.95 2.79
C ILE A 54 0.24 -1.33 1.32
N ALA A 55 -0.58 -0.50 0.65
CA ALA A 55 -0.80 -0.60 -0.78
C ALA A 55 0.23 0.26 -1.56
N SER A 56 -0.25 1.15 -2.42
CA SER A 56 0.52 2.10 -3.22
C SER A 56 -0.44 3.08 -3.88
N THR A 57 0.03 4.20 -4.40
CA THR A 57 -0.70 5.00 -5.38
C THR A 57 -1.05 4.20 -6.64
N GLU A 58 -0.31 3.14 -6.95
CA GLU A 58 -0.67 2.17 -8.00
C GLU A 58 -1.94 1.36 -7.68
N GLY A 59 -2.42 1.35 -6.45
CA GLY A 59 -3.75 0.83 -6.08
C GLY A 59 -4.89 1.83 -6.32
N LEU A 60 -4.57 3.06 -6.73
CA LEU A 60 -5.50 4.16 -7.02
C LEU A 60 -5.41 4.64 -8.47
N GLY A 61 -4.28 4.40 -9.12
CA GLY A 61 -3.99 4.72 -10.50
C GLY A 61 -3.15 3.62 -11.14
N ALA A 62 -2.44 3.92 -12.24
CA ALA A 62 -1.61 2.95 -12.93
C ALA A 62 -0.41 3.59 -13.62
N THR A 63 0.72 2.88 -13.62
CA THR A 63 1.91 3.18 -14.42
C THR A 63 2.04 2.15 -15.55
N PRO A 64 2.38 2.57 -16.77
CA PRO A 64 2.62 1.63 -17.87
C PRO A 64 3.67 0.56 -17.53
N GLY A 65 3.42 -0.69 -17.91
CA GLY A 65 4.33 -1.81 -17.68
C GLY A 65 4.33 -2.35 -16.25
N ASP A 66 3.34 -1.99 -15.42
CA ASP A 66 3.29 -2.41 -14.01
C ASP A 66 1.96 -3.10 -13.65
N THR A 67 1.31 -3.73 -14.62
CA THR A 67 0.00 -4.35 -14.44
C THR A 67 -0.07 -5.38 -13.31
N PRO A 68 0.95 -6.25 -13.06
CA PRO A 68 0.91 -7.17 -11.92
C PRO A 68 0.92 -6.45 -10.56
N TYR A 69 1.70 -5.36 -10.46
CA TYR A 69 1.76 -4.54 -9.24
C TYR A 69 0.45 -3.79 -9.00
N VAL A 70 -0.06 -3.14 -10.06
CA VAL A 70 -1.34 -2.42 -10.03
C VAL A 70 -2.47 -3.34 -9.58
N ALA A 71 -2.58 -4.54 -10.17
CA ALA A 71 -3.60 -5.52 -9.79
C ALA A 71 -3.48 -5.94 -8.33
N ALA A 72 -2.26 -6.27 -7.87
CA ALA A 72 -2.01 -6.65 -6.48
C ALA A 72 -2.37 -5.51 -5.50
N LYS A 73 -1.91 -4.29 -5.77
CA LYS A 73 -2.11 -3.13 -4.89
C LYS A 73 -3.56 -2.63 -4.90
N THR A 74 -4.26 -2.70 -6.02
CA THR A 74 -5.71 -2.49 -6.08
C THR A 74 -6.46 -3.56 -5.28
N GLY A 75 -6.04 -4.82 -5.38
CA GLY A 75 -6.56 -5.91 -4.55
C GLY A 75 -6.43 -5.65 -3.04
N VAL A 76 -5.32 -5.05 -2.60
CA VAL A 76 -5.11 -4.67 -1.19
C VAL A 76 -6.13 -3.63 -0.72
N THR A 77 -6.48 -2.65 -1.54
CA THR A 77 -7.51 -1.66 -1.17
C THR A 77 -8.90 -2.31 -1.03
N GLY A 78 -9.22 -3.27 -1.92
CA GLY A 78 -10.44 -4.08 -1.84
C GLY A 78 -10.46 -4.97 -0.61
N LEU A 79 -9.36 -5.71 -0.37
CA LEU A 79 -9.19 -6.56 0.82
C LEU A 79 -9.37 -5.76 2.11
N THR A 80 -8.81 -4.55 2.18
CA THR A 80 -8.95 -3.66 3.35
C THR A 80 -10.41 -3.35 3.65
N ARG A 81 -11.20 -2.98 2.63
CA ARG A 81 -12.64 -2.68 2.81
C ARG A 81 -13.42 -3.92 3.25
N GLY A 82 -13.17 -5.07 2.63
CA GLY A 82 -13.81 -6.33 3.02
C GLY A 82 -13.52 -6.69 4.47
N LEU A 83 -12.24 -6.71 4.85
CA LEU A 83 -11.84 -7.00 6.23
C LEU A 83 -12.37 -5.99 7.25
N ALA A 84 -12.47 -4.71 6.89
CA ALA A 84 -13.03 -3.68 7.77
C ALA A 84 -14.51 -3.94 8.09
N VAL A 85 -15.27 -4.40 7.10
CA VAL A 85 -16.69 -4.76 7.28
C VAL A 85 -16.82 -6.07 8.07
N ASP A 86 -16.03 -7.09 7.75
CA ASP A 86 -16.08 -8.39 8.40
C ASP A 86 -15.69 -8.32 9.89
N LEU A 87 -14.64 -7.53 10.21
CA LEU A 87 -14.04 -7.49 11.55
C LEU A 87 -14.51 -6.30 12.40
N GLY A 88 -15.20 -5.33 11.80
CA GLY A 88 -15.74 -4.17 12.50
C GLY A 88 -16.63 -4.50 13.67
N PRO A 89 -17.58 -5.48 13.58
CA PRO A 89 -18.40 -5.91 14.71
C PRO A 89 -17.60 -6.43 15.91
N GLU A 90 -16.35 -6.87 15.68
CA GLU A 90 -15.43 -7.33 16.72
C GLU A 90 -14.53 -6.20 17.28
N GLY A 91 -14.75 -4.95 16.86
CA GLY A 91 -13.92 -3.79 17.29
C GLY A 91 -12.54 -3.70 16.65
N ILE A 92 -12.25 -4.54 15.65
CA ILE A 92 -10.99 -4.55 14.94
C ILE A 92 -11.05 -3.58 13.75
N THR A 93 -10.18 -2.56 13.73
CA THR A 93 -10.12 -1.65 12.59
C THR A 93 -9.10 -2.12 11.55
N VAL A 94 -9.43 -1.92 10.27
CA VAL A 94 -8.57 -2.27 9.15
C VAL A 94 -8.49 -1.09 8.19
N ASN A 95 -7.29 -0.55 7.99
CA ASN A 95 -7.04 0.61 7.13
C ASN A 95 -5.91 0.35 6.15
N CYS A 96 -5.87 1.12 5.08
CA CYS A 96 -4.88 1.02 4.03
C CYS A 96 -4.16 2.36 3.85
N ILE A 97 -2.85 2.30 3.71
CA ILE A 97 -2.02 3.43 3.29
C ILE A 97 -1.55 3.18 1.87
N CYS A 98 -1.63 4.22 1.04
CA CYS A 98 -1.17 4.22 -0.35
C CYS A 98 0.01 5.20 -0.50
N PRO A 99 1.25 4.75 -0.25
CA PRO A 99 2.42 5.59 -0.46
C PRO A 99 2.58 5.95 -1.94
N GLY A 100 3.03 7.17 -2.19
CA GLY A 100 3.53 7.61 -3.48
C GLY A 100 5.02 7.32 -3.65
N PRO A 101 5.79 8.23 -4.28
CA PRO A 101 7.23 8.10 -4.46
C PRO A 101 7.94 8.35 -3.12
N ILE A 102 8.42 7.30 -2.49
CA ILE A 102 9.13 7.32 -1.20
C ILE A 102 10.59 6.89 -1.40
N ARG A 103 11.52 7.51 -0.68
CA ARG A 103 12.94 7.13 -0.65
C ARG A 103 13.12 5.83 0.13
N THR A 104 13.29 4.73 -0.59
CA THR A 104 13.43 3.38 -0.02
C THR A 104 14.39 2.56 -0.87
N ALA A 105 14.84 1.41 -0.36
CA ALA A 105 15.66 0.47 -1.11
C ALA A 105 15.05 0.08 -2.48
N MET A 106 13.72 0.07 -2.60
CA MET A 106 13.03 -0.21 -3.86
C MET A 106 13.27 0.90 -4.90
N THR A 107 13.36 2.15 -4.46
CA THR A 107 13.57 3.33 -5.32
C THR A 107 15.04 3.75 -5.45
N ASP A 108 15.96 3.13 -4.71
CA ASP A 108 17.41 3.46 -4.77
C ASP A 108 18.02 3.20 -6.15
N LYS A 109 17.43 2.28 -6.91
CA LYS A 109 17.85 1.98 -8.29
C LYS A 109 17.54 3.11 -9.28
N VAL A 110 16.68 4.04 -8.93
CA VAL A 110 16.32 5.20 -9.76
C VAL A 110 17.36 6.29 -9.55
N PRO A 111 18.04 6.80 -10.60
CA PRO A 111 18.99 7.90 -10.49
C PRO A 111 18.36 9.13 -9.84
N GLU A 112 19.11 9.84 -9.01
CA GLU A 112 18.58 10.98 -8.24
C GLU A 112 18.01 12.09 -9.14
N GLU A 113 18.66 12.36 -10.27
CA GLU A 113 18.17 13.32 -11.26
C GLU A 113 16.77 12.95 -11.80
N HIS A 114 16.51 11.65 -12.03
CA HIS A 114 15.19 11.16 -12.46
C HIS A 114 14.15 11.29 -11.35
N LYS A 115 14.52 11.04 -10.08
CA LYS A 115 13.63 11.27 -8.93
C LYS A 115 13.21 12.73 -8.85
N VAL A 116 14.15 13.66 -9.00
CA VAL A 116 13.89 15.10 -8.98
C VAL A 116 12.96 15.51 -10.12
N ILE A 117 13.22 15.03 -11.35
CA ILE A 117 12.36 15.33 -12.52
C ILE A 117 10.95 14.77 -12.30
N PHE A 118 10.86 13.52 -11.87
CA PHE A 118 9.57 12.87 -11.59
C PHE A 118 8.78 13.65 -10.54
N ALA A 119 9.40 13.96 -9.41
CA ALA A 119 8.75 14.68 -8.32
C ALA A 119 8.25 16.07 -8.75
N LYS A 120 9.08 16.84 -9.45
CA LYS A 120 8.68 18.16 -9.99
C LYS A 120 7.47 18.09 -10.92
N ARG A 121 7.38 17.03 -11.71
CA ARG A 121 6.30 16.83 -12.68
C ARG A 121 5.03 16.26 -12.07
N ARG A 122 5.17 15.32 -11.13
CA ARG A 122 4.05 14.46 -10.72
C ARG A 122 3.51 14.77 -9.32
N THR A 123 4.34 15.22 -8.39
CA THR A 123 3.85 15.53 -7.03
C THR A 123 3.60 17.01 -6.83
N ALA A 124 2.62 17.36 -5.98
CA ALA A 124 2.36 18.75 -5.60
C ALA A 124 3.48 19.30 -4.71
N LEU A 125 4.04 18.47 -3.82
CA LEU A 125 5.14 18.85 -2.93
C LEU A 125 6.51 18.87 -3.61
N LYS A 126 6.61 18.41 -4.87
CA LYS A 126 7.79 18.46 -5.75
C LYS A 126 9.04 17.76 -5.17
N ARG A 127 8.83 16.77 -4.33
CA ARG A 127 9.86 15.92 -3.74
C ARG A 127 9.37 14.48 -3.56
N TYR A 128 10.27 13.55 -3.36
CA TYR A 128 9.96 12.26 -2.78
C TYR A 128 9.65 12.43 -1.28
N GLY A 129 8.80 11.55 -0.75
CA GLY A 129 8.59 11.42 0.67
C GLY A 129 9.70 10.60 1.32
N GLU A 130 9.78 10.69 2.65
CA GLU A 130 10.67 9.89 3.47
C GLU A 130 9.89 8.73 4.13
N PRO A 131 10.52 7.58 4.41
CA PRO A 131 9.86 6.43 5.05
C PRO A 131 9.14 6.80 6.35
N GLU A 132 9.70 7.74 7.12
CA GLU A 132 9.14 8.23 8.38
C GLU A 132 7.79 8.91 8.19
N GLU A 133 7.55 9.57 7.04
CA GLU A 133 6.28 10.21 6.74
C GLU A 133 5.16 9.18 6.55
N VAL A 134 5.49 7.99 6.03
CA VAL A 134 4.58 6.85 5.96
C VAL A 134 4.42 6.17 7.32
N ALA A 135 5.50 6.07 8.08
CA ALA A 135 5.48 5.48 9.42
C ALA A 135 4.63 6.28 10.39
N HIS A 136 4.66 7.62 10.34
CA HIS A 136 3.87 8.48 11.22
C HIS A 136 2.36 8.31 11.01
N ILE A 137 1.88 8.24 9.78
CA ILE A 137 0.45 7.98 9.54
C ILE A 137 0.07 6.55 9.92
N THR A 138 0.98 5.58 9.72
CA THR A 138 0.78 4.20 10.19
C THR A 138 0.62 4.17 11.70
N LEU A 139 1.49 4.85 12.43
CA LEU A 139 1.39 5.00 13.89
C LEU A 139 0.06 5.63 14.29
N SER A 140 -0.35 6.72 13.62
CA SER A 140 -1.61 7.39 13.92
C SER A 140 -2.83 6.48 13.81
N LEU A 141 -2.84 5.56 12.83
CA LEU A 141 -3.95 4.62 12.61
C LEU A 141 -4.02 3.49 13.65
N VAL A 142 -2.92 3.21 14.36
CA VAL A 142 -2.90 2.17 15.40
C VAL A 142 -3.10 2.71 16.81
N LEU A 143 -3.12 4.02 17.00
CA LEU A 143 -3.38 4.64 18.28
C LEU A 143 -4.88 4.58 18.66
N PRO A 144 -5.22 4.60 19.97
CA PRO A 144 -6.62 4.60 20.43
C PRO A 144 -7.47 5.72 19.84
N ALA A 145 -6.88 6.90 19.58
CA ALA A 145 -7.57 8.05 18.97
C ALA A 145 -8.14 7.77 17.58
N ALA A 146 -7.63 6.76 16.86
CA ALA A 146 -8.12 6.35 15.54
C ALA A 146 -9.20 5.24 15.61
N SER A 147 -9.79 4.97 16.77
CA SER A 147 -10.71 3.84 16.97
C SER A 147 -11.99 3.89 16.10
N TYR A 148 -12.32 5.03 15.53
CA TYR A 148 -13.48 5.19 14.61
C TYR A 148 -13.08 5.27 13.14
N ILE A 149 -11.80 5.00 12.80
CA ILE A 149 -11.31 4.97 11.42
C ILE A 149 -11.14 3.50 11.01
N THR A 150 -11.99 3.03 10.08
CA THR A 150 -11.88 1.69 9.49
C THR A 150 -12.33 1.71 8.03
N GLY A 151 -11.75 0.84 7.20
CA GLY A 151 -12.01 0.78 5.76
C GLY A 151 -11.40 1.93 4.95
N ALA A 152 -10.65 2.82 5.59
CA ALA A 152 -10.04 3.96 4.93
C ALA A 152 -8.88 3.54 4.01
N VAL A 153 -8.77 4.25 2.87
CA VAL A 153 -7.66 4.15 1.92
C VAL A 153 -7.03 5.53 1.82
N ILE A 154 -5.84 5.68 2.38
CA ILE A 154 -5.22 7.00 2.63
C ILE A 154 -3.96 7.16 1.77
N PRO A 155 -3.97 8.07 0.78
CA PRO A 155 -2.75 8.43 0.05
C PRO A 155 -1.75 9.16 0.95
N VAL A 156 -0.46 8.77 0.85
CA VAL A 156 0.69 9.47 1.45
C VAL A 156 1.68 9.69 0.32
N ASP A 157 1.41 10.65 -0.54
CA ASP A 157 1.95 10.69 -1.89
C ASP A 157 2.44 12.09 -2.35
N GLY A 158 2.48 13.04 -1.43
CA GLY A 158 2.86 14.43 -1.76
C GLY A 158 1.92 15.10 -2.75
N GLY A 159 0.66 14.65 -2.82
CA GLY A 159 -0.38 15.19 -3.72
C GLY A 159 -0.26 14.67 -5.16
N LEU A 160 0.35 13.51 -5.36
CA LEU A 160 0.47 12.88 -6.68
C LEU A 160 -0.91 12.55 -7.26
N MET A 161 -1.79 11.93 -6.47
CA MET A 161 -3.13 11.54 -6.91
C MET A 161 -4.14 12.69 -6.93
N ALA A 162 -3.85 13.80 -6.24
CA ALA A 162 -4.69 15.00 -6.25
C ALA A 162 -4.44 15.89 -7.46
N ARG A 163 -3.37 15.65 -8.21
CA ARG A 163 -2.95 16.50 -9.31
C ARG A 163 -3.52 16.01 -10.66
N ASN A 164 -4.15 16.88 -11.40
CA ASN A 164 -4.75 16.56 -12.70
C ASN A 164 -3.78 16.66 -13.89
N ALA A 165 -2.70 17.40 -13.79
CA ALA A 165 -1.69 17.57 -14.85
C ALA A 165 -0.32 18.01 -14.31
#